data_eeb1f4c4d16d77a4384c22dbd9e8e4c4
#
_entry.id   eeb1f4c4d16d77a4384c22dbd9e8e4c4
#
_cell.length_a   1.000
_cell.length_b   1.000
_cell.length_c   1.000
_cell.angle_alpha   90.00
_cell.angle_beta   90.00
_cell.angle_gamma   90.00
#
_symmetry.space_group_name_H-M   'P 1'
#
loop_
_entity.id
_entity.type
_entity.pdbx_description
1 polymer ?
#
loop_
_entity_poly.entity_id
_entity_poly.type
_entity_poly.pdbx_seq_one_letter_code
_entity_poly.pdbx_strand_id
1 'polypeptide(L)'
;MRRLTVILTAALVAAAASAQLQWEETAWDFGIINEADGKVAHRFAYRNGGADTVVVKRTSSSCGCTTARLADTVILPGDSGSLLVEFNPSYRPGPFKKHVAVHTDKGTTQLQIAGKVRPEGETVGRIFPEKAGDLRLTSRTAVVGDVRQGHRRQTSVIAYNAGHDTLSLSFESADKRFVVVADSAEWLPAT
;
A
#
# COMPACT_ATOMS: atom_id res chain seq x y z
N MET A 1 38.30 -2.04 63.30
CA MET A 1 38.06 -1.49 61.98
C MET A 1 37.67 -2.64 61.03
N ARG A 2 36.35 -2.81 60.75
CA ARG A 2 35.81 -3.85 59.87
C ARG A 2 35.75 -3.29 58.45
N ARG A 3 36.53 -3.85 57.55
CA ARG A 3 36.45 -3.53 56.10
C ARG A 3 35.28 -4.26 55.48
N LEU A 4 34.28 -3.51 55.05
CA LEU A 4 33.13 -4.04 54.32
C LEU A 4 33.48 -4.08 52.83
N THR A 5 33.69 -5.29 52.31
CA THR A 5 33.92 -5.50 50.86
C THR A 5 32.58 -5.62 50.19
N VAL A 6 32.18 -4.61 49.41
CA VAL A 6 30.98 -4.64 48.57
C VAL A 6 31.36 -5.31 47.26
N ILE A 7 30.82 -6.53 47.04
CA ILE A 7 30.92 -7.24 45.76
C ILE A 7 29.77 -6.76 44.89
N LEU A 8 30.09 -5.94 43.88
CA LEU A 8 29.15 -5.47 42.85
C LEU A 8 29.03 -6.56 41.78
N THR A 9 28.04 -7.38 41.88
CA THR A 9 27.65 -8.36 40.81
C THR A 9 26.97 -7.61 39.69
N ALA A 10 27.67 -7.34 38.59
CA ALA A 10 27.06 -6.86 37.35
C ALA A 10 26.29 -8.00 36.71
N ALA A 11 24.97 -7.95 36.81
CA ALA A 11 24.10 -8.85 36.07
C ALA A 11 24.12 -8.45 34.57
N LEU A 12 24.85 -9.23 33.77
CA LEU A 12 24.81 -9.13 32.31
C LEU A 12 23.47 -9.61 31.82
N VAL A 13 22.53 -8.70 31.60
CA VAL A 13 21.28 -9.01 30.92
C VAL A 13 21.63 -9.26 29.45
N ALA A 14 21.84 -10.51 29.09
CA ALA A 14 21.88 -10.92 27.70
C ALA A 14 20.46 -10.69 27.11
N ALA A 15 20.29 -9.61 26.36
CA ALA A 15 19.11 -9.44 25.53
C ALA A 15 19.06 -10.65 24.59
N ALA A 16 18.08 -11.54 24.79
CA ALA A 16 17.82 -12.61 23.86
C ALA A 16 17.45 -11.95 22.51
N ALA A 17 18.40 -11.93 21.58
CA ALA A 17 18.16 -11.53 20.21
C ALA A 17 17.19 -12.56 19.63
N SER A 18 15.89 -12.22 19.62
CA SER A 18 14.90 -13.11 19.01
C SER A 18 15.25 -13.21 17.53
N ALA A 19 15.28 -14.43 17.01
CA ALA A 19 15.50 -14.70 15.60
C ALA A 19 14.35 -14.10 14.80
N GLN A 20 14.54 -12.89 14.32
CA GLN A 20 13.60 -12.15 13.50
C GLN A 20 14.36 -11.49 12.36
N LEU A 21 13.78 -11.58 11.17
CA LEU A 21 14.34 -10.84 10.03
C LEU A 21 14.29 -9.35 10.33
N GLN A 22 15.44 -8.72 10.26
CA GLN A 22 15.61 -7.27 10.33
C GLN A 22 15.48 -6.75 8.89
N TRP A 23 14.44 -5.96 8.65
CA TRP A 23 14.20 -5.33 7.36
C TRP A 23 14.83 -3.93 7.37
N GLU A 24 15.53 -3.56 6.30
CA GLU A 24 16.06 -2.20 6.15
C GLU A 24 14.92 -1.19 6.06
N GLU A 25 13.82 -1.60 5.41
CA GLU A 25 12.59 -0.84 5.33
C GLU A 25 11.39 -1.78 5.27
N THR A 26 10.23 -1.32 5.69
CA THR A 26 8.98 -2.09 5.66
C THR A 26 7.90 -1.43 4.78
N ALA A 27 8.20 -0.26 4.22
CA ALA A 27 7.31 0.46 3.34
C ALA A 27 8.10 1.10 2.20
N TRP A 28 7.52 1.08 1.01
CA TRP A 28 8.05 1.71 -0.18
C TRP A 28 6.98 2.49 -0.92
N ASP A 29 7.29 3.71 -1.35
CA ASP A 29 6.41 4.53 -2.19
C ASP A 29 7.05 4.68 -3.57
N PHE A 30 6.36 4.17 -4.60
CA PHE A 30 6.77 4.31 -5.99
C PHE A 30 6.56 5.73 -6.54
N GLY A 31 5.87 6.60 -5.79
CA GLY A 31 5.45 7.88 -6.31
C GLY A 31 4.41 7.74 -7.43
N ILE A 32 4.55 8.54 -8.47
CA ILE A 32 3.69 8.46 -9.65
C ILE A 32 4.30 7.46 -10.64
N ILE A 33 3.54 6.46 -11.02
CA ILE A 33 3.91 5.47 -12.03
C ILE A 33 2.93 5.56 -13.21
N ASN A 34 3.44 5.43 -14.44
CA ASN A 34 2.59 5.38 -15.62
C ASN A 34 2.16 3.94 -15.87
N GLU A 35 0.90 3.73 -16.18
CA GLU A 35 0.38 2.40 -16.51
C GLU A 35 1.10 1.80 -17.73
N ALA A 36 1.41 2.64 -18.73
CA ALA A 36 2.10 2.24 -19.96
C ALA A 36 3.51 1.68 -19.73
N ASP A 37 4.18 2.06 -18.63
CA ASP A 37 5.52 1.56 -18.30
C ASP A 37 5.48 0.11 -17.77
N GLY A 38 4.28 -0.43 -17.54
CA GLY A 38 4.08 -1.80 -17.10
C GLY A 38 4.31 -2.00 -15.61
N LYS A 39 4.77 -3.21 -15.24
CA LYS A 39 4.96 -3.57 -13.83
C LYS A 39 6.12 -2.80 -13.22
N VAL A 40 5.92 -2.38 -11.97
CA VAL A 40 6.98 -1.84 -11.11
C VAL A 40 7.39 -2.84 -10.04
N ALA A 41 8.63 -2.77 -9.60
CA ALA A 41 9.16 -3.70 -8.62
C ALA A 41 10.06 -2.99 -7.60
N HIS A 42 10.04 -3.48 -6.37
CA HIS A 42 10.94 -3.05 -5.31
C HIS A 42 11.49 -4.26 -4.54
N ARG A 43 12.73 -4.15 -4.07
CA ARG A 43 13.42 -5.19 -3.29
C ARG A 43 13.54 -4.74 -1.84
N PHE A 44 12.77 -5.35 -0.97
CA PHE A 44 12.91 -5.18 0.47
C PHE A 44 14.08 -6.02 0.97
N ALA A 45 15.17 -5.35 1.34
CA ALA A 45 16.34 -6.02 1.89
C ALA A 45 16.11 -6.44 3.35
N TYR A 46 16.64 -7.60 3.70
CA TYR A 46 16.58 -8.12 5.06
C TYR A 46 17.90 -8.78 5.47
N ARG A 47 18.08 -8.91 6.79
CA ARG A 47 19.15 -9.69 7.41
C ARG A 47 18.59 -10.51 8.56
N ASN A 48 19.04 -11.75 8.70
CA ASN A 48 18.83 -12.49 9.93
C ASN A 48 19.86 -12.06 10.98
N GLY A 49 19.44 -11.15 11.85
CA GLY A 49 20.29 -10.65 12.97
C GLY A 49 20.23 -11.54 14.22
N GLY A 50 19.46 -12.63 14.18
CA GLY A 50 19.31 -13.59 15.29
C GLY A 50 20.38 -14.67 15.30
N ALA A 51 20.33 -15.50 16.33
CA ALA A 51 21.21 -16.67 16.48
C ALA A 51 20.61 -17.95 15.85
N ASP A 52 19.31 -17.94 15.52
CA ASP A 52 18.59 -19.11 14.98
C ASP A 52 18.33 -18.92 13.48
N THR A 53 18.19 -20.06 12.79
CA THR A 53 17.66 -20.08 11.42
C THR A 53 16.21 -19.60 11.38
N VAL A 54 15.87 -18.81 10.38
CA VAL A 54 14.50 -18.39 10.07
C VAL A 54 14.01 -19.13 8.84
N VAL A 55 12.83 -19.72 8.93
CA VAL A 55 12.19 -20.41 7.80
C VAL A 55 10.97 -19.62 7.35
N VAL A 56 11.01 -19.13 6.10
CA VAL A 56 9.86 -18.48 5.47
C VAL A 56 8.90 -19.54 4.96
N LYS A 57 7.72 -19.61 5.56
CA LYS A 57 6.68 -20.61 5.23
C LYS A 57 5.90 -20.23 3.97
N ARG A 58 5.59 -18.94 3.83
CA ARG A 58 4.85 -18.39 2.68
C ARG A 58 4.90 -16.86 2.68
N THR A 59 4.62 -16.30 1.52
CA THR A 59 4.24 -14.89 1.37
C THR A 59 2.78 -14.80 0.95
N SER A 60 2.08 -13.73 1.34
CA SER A 60 0.73 -13.45 0.88
C SER A 60 0.57 -11.96 0.59
N SER A 61 -0.16 -11.64 -0.47
CA SER A 61 -0.43 -10.27 -0.87
C SER A 61 -1.91 -9.93 -0.71
N SER A 62 -2.22 -8.64 -0.51
CA SER A 62 -3.59 -8.15 -0.34
C SER A 62 -4.43 -8.18 -1.62
N CYS A 63 -3.82 -8.43 -2.79
CA CYS A 63 -4.50 -8.57 -4.09
C CYS A 63 -3.68 -9.42 -5.06
N GLY A 64 -4.33 -9.96 -6.10
CA GLY A 64 -3.65 -10.63 -7.20
C GLY A 64 -2.82 -9.72 -8.12
N CYS A 65 -2.87 -8.40 -7.88
CA CYS A 65 -2.08 -7.39 -8.59
C CYS A 65 -0.66 -7.23 -8.04
N THR A 66 -0.37 -7.85 -6.90
CA THR A 66 0.94 -7.77 -6.23
C THR A 66 1.47 -9.17 -6.02
N THR A 67 2.69 -9.41 -6.43
CA THR A 67 3.41 -10.68 -6.21
C THR A 67 4.64 -10.43 -5.36
N ALA A 68 5.03 -11.45 -4.58
CA ALA A 68 6.21 -11.40 -3.74
C ALA A 68 7.02 -12.68 -3.92
N ARG A 69 8.33 -12.55 -4.15
CA ARG A 69 9.24 -13.67 -4.41
C ARG A 69 10.49 -13.54 -3.57
N LEU A 70 10.84 -14.61 -2.85
CA LEU A 70 12.15 -14.80 -2.23
C LEU A 70 12.99 -15.77 -3.07
N ALA A 71 14.31 -15.58 -3.03
CA ALA A 71 15.25 -16.53 -3.60
C ALA A 71 15.35 -17.77 -2.70
N ASP A 72 15.50 -17.57 -1.40
CA ASP A 72 15.67 -18.64 -0.41
C ASP A 72 14.61 -18.55 0.68
N THR A 73 14.12 -19.70 1.10
CA THR A 73 13.12 -19.80 2.18
C THR A 73 13.75 -20.16 3.52
N VAL A 74 15.02 -20.58 3.54
CA VAL A 74 15.78 -20.89 4.76
C VAL A 74 16.91 -19.87 4.87
N ILE A 75 16.89 -19.09 5.95
CA ILE A 75 17.79 -17.95 6.15
C ILE A 75 18.60 -18.22 7.42
N LEU A 76 19.89 -18.51 7.26
CA LEU A 76 20.79 -18.82 8.36
C LEU A 76 21.13 -17.57 9.18
N PRO A 77 21.61 -17.70 10.43
CA PRO A 77 22.12 -16.61 11.22
C PRO A 77 23.18 -15.80 10.47
N GLY A 78 22.98 -14.47 10.41
CA GLY A 78 23.88 -13.56 9.70
C GLY A 78 23.64 -13.39 8.22
N ASP A 79 22.84 -14.27 7.59
CA ASP A 79 22.50 -14.16 6.18
C ASP A 79 21.68 -12.91 5.87
N SER A 80 21.90 -12.39 4.69
CA SER A 80 21.17 -11.25 4.12
C SER A 80 20.57 -11.63 2.78
N GLY A 81 19.45 -11.02 2.44
CA GLY A 81 18.76 -11.25 1.19
C GLY A 81 17.74 -10.16 0.88
N SER A 82 16.89 -10.41 -0.09
CA SER A 82 15.80 -9.50 -0.42
C SER A 82 14.54 -10.22 -0.86
N LEU A 83 13.39 -9.63 -0.53
CA LEU A 83 12.10 -9.99 -1.08
C LEU A 83 11.80 -9.06 -2.25
N LEU A 84 11.63 -9.62 -3.45
CA LEU A 84 11.17 -8.87 -4.61
C LEU A 84 9.65 -8.76 -4.57
N VAL A 85 9.13 -7.54 -4.51
CA VAL A 85 7.70 -7.25 -4.61
C VAL A 85 7.43 -6.55 -5.92
N GLU A 86 6.55 -7.13 -6.75
CA GLU A 86 6.12 -6.56 -8.03
C GLU A 86 4.65 -6.13 -7.94
N PHE A 87 4.33 -4.99 -8.51
CA PHE A 87 2.97 -4.49 -8.65
C PHE A 87 2.62 -4.30 -10.13
N ASN A 88 1.45 -4.80 -10.53
CA ASN A 88 0.90 -4.59 -11.87
C ASN A 88 -0.13 -3.45 -11.84
N PRO A 89 0.15 -2.30 -12.47
CA PRO A 89 -0.73 -1.13 -12.47
C PRO A 89 -1.90 -1.24 -13.46
N SER A 90 -1.92 -2.23 -14.37
CA SER A 90 -2.89 -2.33 -15.47
C SER A 90 -4.33 -2.27 -14.95
N TYR A 91 -5.12 -1.35 -15.49
CA TYR A 91 -6.51 -1.08 -15.14
C TYR A 91 -6.73 -0.71 -13.67
N ARG A 92 -5.74 -0.05 -13.04
CA ARG A 92 -5.80 0.37 -11.62
C ARG A 92 -5.40 1.84 -11.45
N PRO A 93 -6.13 2.77 -12.09
CA PRO A 93 -5.79 4.20 -12.01
C PRO A 93 -5.97 4.73 -10.59
N GLY A 94 -5.19 5.75 -10.27
CA GLY A 94 -5.28 6.47 -9.00
C GLY A 94 -4.37 5.88 -7.91
N PRO A 95 -4.55 6.32 -6.65
CA PRO A 95 -3.69 5.93 -5.55
C PRO A 95 -3.87 4.47 -5.19
N PHE A 96 -2.78 3.84 -4.79
CA PHE A 96 -2.80 2.47 -4.27
C PHE A 96 -1.95 2.34 -3.02
N LYS A 97 -2.40 1.43 -2.15
CA LYS A 97 -1.67 0.95 -0.98
C LYS A 97 -1.89 -0.55 -0.89
N LYS A 98 -0.83 -1.33 -0.96
CA LYS A 98 -0.89 -2.79 -0.94
C LYS A 98 0.04 -3.33 0.13
N HIS A 99 -0.36 -4.45 0.71
CA HIS A 99 0.38 -5.12 1.76
C HIS A 99 0.83 -6.51 1.30
N VAL A 100 2.02 -6.86 1.72
CA VAL A 100 2.60 -8.19 1.58
C VAL A 100 2.96 -8.69 2.96
N ALA A 101 2.39 -9.82 3.35
CA ALA A 101 2.75 -10.49 4.60
C ALA A 101 3.77 -11.60 4.33
N VAL A 102 4.86 -11.58 5.08
CA VAL A 102 5.90 -12.61 5.10
C VAL A 102 5.72 -13.43 6.37
N HIS A 103 5.29 -14.68 6.20
CA HIS A 103 5.04 -15.61 7.30
C HIS A 103 6.24 -16.50 7.50
N THR A 104 6.86 -16.42 8.67
CA THR A 104 7.98 -17.27 9.08
C THR A 104 7.61 -18.20 10.21
N ASP A 105 8.50 -19.09 10.60
CA ASP A 105 8.39 -19.89 11.81
C ASP A 105 8.53 -19.08 13.11
N LYS A 106 9.03 -17.85 13.01
CA LYS A 106 9.26 -16.91 14.13
C LYS A 106 8.21 -15.79 14.23
N GLY A 107 7.29 -15.68 13.25
CA GLY A 107 6.26 -14.66 13.23
C GLY A 107 5.91 -14.17 11.83
N THR A 108 5.17 -13.07 11.77
CA THR A 108 4.73 -12.48 10.52
C THR A 108 5.16 -11.01 10.45
N THR A 109 5.80 -10.62 9.36
CA THR A 109 6.11 -9.22 9.05
C THR A 109 5.19 -8.74 7.93
N GLN A 110 4.66 -7.53 8.05
CA GLN A 110 3.92 -6.88 6.98
C GLN A 110 4.80 -5.82 6.31
N LEU A 111 4.91 -5.90 5.00
CA LEU A 111 5.53 -4.91 4.14
C LEU A 111 4.44 -4.17 3.38
N GLN A 112 4.68 -2.91 3.06
CA GLN A 112 3.74 -2.05 2.36
C GLN A 112 4.37 -1.47 1.11
N ILE A 113 3.62 -1.45 0.01
CA ILE A 113 3.92 -0.62 -1.15
C ILE A 113 2.79 0.36 -1.38
N ALA A 114 3.14 1.55 -1.82
CA ALA A 114 2.20 2.61 -2.15
C ALA A 114 2.62 3.30 -3.44
N GLY A 115 1.75 4.15 -3.95
CA GLY A 115 2.01 4.98 -5.12
C GLY A 115 0.72 5.43 -5.78
N LYS A 116 0.85 6.01 -6.96
CA LYS A 116 -0.26 6.55 -7.73
C LYS A 116 -0.09 6.18 -9.20
N VAL A 117 -1.09 5.53 -9.78
CA VAL A 117 -1.07 5.10 -11.17
C VAL A 117 -1.69 6.18 -12.06
N ARG A 118 -0.91 6.68 -13.01
CA ARG A 118 -1.41 7.48 -14.13
C ARG A 118 -1.90 6.52 -15.20
N PRO A 119 -3.21 6.53 -15.53
CA PRO A 119 -3.76 5.62 -16.52
C PRO A 119 -3.35 6.00 -17.94
N GLU A 120 -3.30 5.02 -18.82
CA GLU A 120 -3.25 5.25 -20.26
C GLU A 120 -4.65 5.45 -20.86
N GLY A 121 -4.70 5.91 -22.14
CA GLY A 121 -5.95 6.32 -22.80
C GLY A 121 -7.01 5.23 -22.88
N GLU A 122 -6.62 3.97 -23.09
CA GLU A 122 -7.54 2.83 -23.10
C GLU A 122 -8.21 2.62 -21.74
N THR A 123 -7.42 2.64 -20.67
CA THR A 123 -7.90 2.53 -19.29
C THR A 123 -8.84 3.69 -18.93
N VAL A 124 -8.50 4.92 -19.34
CA VAL A 124 -9.38 6.08 -19.15
C VAL A 124 -10.72 5.84 -19.85
N GLY A 125 -10.71 5.42 -21.12
CA GLY A 125 -11.94 5.15 -21.87
C GLY A 125 -12.80 4.04 -21.26
N ARG A 126 -12.18 3.01 -20.71
CA ARG A 126 -12.84 1.84 -20.13
C ARG A 126 -13.41 2.09 -18.73
N ILE A 127 -12.65 2.76 -17.87
CA ILE A 127 -13.04 2.98 -16.46
C ILE A 127 -13.88 4.24 -16.30
N PHE A 128 -13.64 5.25 -17.14
CA PHE A 128 -14.32 6.55 -17.10
C PHE A 128 -15.05 6.81 -18.45
N PRO A 129 -16.07 6.02 -18.80
CA PRO A 129 -16.72 6.10 -20.11
C PRO A 129 -17.48 7.39 -20.32
N GLU A 130 -17.95 8.03 -19.24
CA GLU A 130 -18.75 9.24 -19.32
C GLU A 130 -17.87 10.48 -19.51
N LYS A 131 -18.27 11.34 -20.47
CA LYS A 131 -17.52 12.54 -20.84
C LYS A 131 -18.30 13.81 -20.50
N ALA A 132 -17.62 14.80 -19.90
CA ALA A 132 -18.11 16.15 -19.70
C ALA A 132 -16.93 17.12 -19.97
N GLY A 133 -16.70 17.45 -21.24
CA GLY A 133 -15.47 18.13 -21.67
C GLY A 133 -14.25 17.26 -21.40
N ASP A 134 -13.26 17.81 -20.69
CA ASP A 134 -12.05 17.10 -20.25
C ASP A 134 -12.28 16.23 -19.03
N LEU A 135 -13.42 16.41 -18.34
CA LEU A 135 -13.78 15.55 -17.23
C LEU A 135 -14.31 14.21 -17.73
N ARG A 136 -13.81 13.14 -17.15
CA ARG A 136 -14.27 11.77 -17.34
C ARG A 136 -14.82 11.24 -16.05
N LEU A 137 -15.93 10.49 -16.11
CA LEU A 137 -16.62 9.96 -14.94
C LEU A 137 -16.83 8.46 -15.08
N THR A 138 -16.84 7.76 -13.95
CA THR A 138 -17.24 6.33 -13.93
C THR A 138 -18.73 6.15 -14.24
N SER A 139 -19.56 7.14 -13.92
CA SER A 139 -21.01 7.17 -14.18
C SER A 139 -21.51 8.61 -14.07
N ARG A 140 -22.60 8.93 -14.76
CA ARG A 140 -23.36 10.18 -14.55
C ARG A 140 -24.38 10.07 -13.42
N THR A 141 -24.60 8.88 -12.90
CA THR A 141 -25.62 8.61 -11.90
C THR A 141 -25.00 7.94 -10.68
N ALA A 142 -25.25 8.50 -9.51
CA ALA A 142 -24.90 7.90 -8.23
C ALA A 142 -26.16 7.23 -7.64
N VAL A 143 -26.16 5.91 -7.56
CA VAL A 143 -27.30 5.15 -7.01
C VAL A 143 -27.00 4.80 -5.55
N VAL A 144 -27.81 5.33 -4.63
CA VAL A 144 -27.67 5.09 -3.19
C VAL A 144 -28.44 3.84 -2.75
N GLY A 145 -29.47 3.43 -3.52
CA GLY A 145 -30.39 2.33 -3.18
C GLY A 145 -31.29 2.70 -1.99
N ASP A 146 -31.94 1.70 -1.40
CA ASP A 146 -32.85 1.92 -0.28
C ASP A 146 -32.11 2.26 1.01
N VAL A 147 -32.53 3.33 1.68
CA VAL A 147 -31.97 3.78 2.95
C VAL A 147 -33.06 3.70 4.03
N ARG A 148 -32.84 2.91 5.07
CA ARG A 148 -33.72 2.85 6.23
C ARG A 148 -33.65 4.14 7.03
N GLN A 149 -34.77 4.55 7.62
CA GLN A 149 -34.82 5.72 8.49
C GLN A 149 -33.78 5.61 9.61
N GLY A 150 -33.03 6.70 9.85
CA GLY A 150 -31.95 6.75 10.85
C GLY A 150 -30.61 6.16 10.38
N HIS A 151 -30.53 5.58 9.18
CA HIS A 151 -29.29 5.09 8.61
C HIS A 151 -28.74 6.02 7.52
N ARG A 152 -27.42 5.99 7.34
CA ARG A 152 -26.74 6.68 6.23
C ARG A 152 -26.18 5.65 5.26
N ARG A 153 -26.25 5.94 3.97
CA ARG A 153 -25.54 5.22 2.93
C ARG A 153 -24.69 6.19 2.12
N GLN A 154 -23.60 5.70 1.63
CA GLN A 154 -22.66 6.43 0.79
C GLN A 154 -22.50 5.70 -0.53
N THR A 155 -22.43 6.45 -1.60
CA THR A 155 -22.01 6.01 -2.93
C THR A 155 -21.06 7.06 -3.50
N SER A 156 -20.25 6.67 -4.47
CA SER A 156 -19.29 7.59 -5.09
C SER A 156 -19.34 7.49 -6.60
N VAL A 157 -19.11 8.61 -7.24
CA VAL A 157 -18.76 8.71 -8.66
C VAL A 157 -17.32 9.21 -8.69
N ILE A 158 -16.46 8.46 -9.36
CA ILE A 158 -15.06 8.86 -9.51
C ILE A 158 -14.94 9.69 -10.77
N ALA A 159 -14.24 10.81 -10.64
CA ALA A 159 -13.93 11.72 -11.74
C ALA A 159 -12.43 11.67 -12.07
N TYR A 160 -12.09 11.83 -13.34
CA TYR A 160 -10.73 11.91 -13.83
C TYR A 160 -10.61 13.10 -14.78
N ASN A 161 -9.64 13.97 -14.55
CA ASN A 161 -9.30 15.06 -15.47
C ASN A 161 -8.39 14.50 -16.58
N ALA A 162 -8.93 14.39 -17.78
CA ALA A 162 -8.20 13.90 -18.94
C ALA A 162 -7.60 15.05 -19.78
N GLY A 163 -7.82 16.30 -19.38
CA GLY A 163 -7.23 17.49 -20.00
C GLY A 163 -5.88 17.87 -19.37
N HIS A 164 -5.30 18.93 -19.89
CA HIS A 164 -4.03 19.48 -19.43
C HIS A 164 -4.21 20.60 -18.40
N ASP A 165 -5.38 21.20 -18.32
CA ASP A 165 -5.67 22.31 -17.43
C ASP A 165 -6.32 21.86 -16.12
N THR A 166 -6.14 22.65 -15.07
CA THR A 166 -6.82 22.43 -13.79
C THR A 166 -8.32 22.68 -13.95
N LEU A 167 -9.13 21.72 -13.54
CA LEU A 167 -10.58 21.84 -13.51
C LEU A 167 -11.06 22.22 -12.10
N SER A 168 -11.91 23.26 -12.03
CA SER A 168 -12.62 23.62 -10.80
C SER A 168 -14.01 23.01 -10.84
N LEU A 169 -14.37 22.24 -9.83
CA LEU A 169 -15.66 21.58 -9.72
C LEU A 169 -16.47 22.21 -8.59
N SER A 170 -17.73 22.55 -8.86
CA SER A 170 -18.70 22.95 -7.84
C SER A 170 -19.82 21.91 -7.79
N PHE A 171 -20.33 21.67 -6.58
CA PHE A 171 -21.37 20.68 -6.35
C PHE A 171 -22.55 21.34 -5.64
N GLU A 172 -23.72 21.16 -6.19
CA GLU A 172 -24.97 21.59 -5.57
C GLU A 172 -25.90 20.42 -5.36
N SER A 173 -26.54 20.37 -4.22
CA SER A 173 -27.58 19.39 -3.93
C SER A 173 -28.95 20.09 -3.90
N ALA A 174 -29.84 19.69 -4.79
CA ALA A 174 -31.22 20.18 -4.80
C ALA A 174 -32.06 19.65 -3.62
N ASP A 175 -31.59 18.58 -2.97
CA ASP A 175 -32.27 17.94 -1.84
C ASP A 175 -31.34 17.88 -0.63
N LYS A 176 -31.75 18.52 0.47
CA LYS A 176 -31.00 18.59 1.73
C LYS A 176 -30.74 17.24 2.41
N ARG A 177 -31.41 16.17 1.97
CA ARG A 177 -31.17 14.79 2.42
C ARG A 177 -29.87 14.23 1.87
N PHE A 178 -29.33 14.81 0.79
CA PHE A 178 -28.09 14.42 0.17
C PHE A 178 -27.00 15.46 0.48
N VAL A 179 -25.87 14.98 0.91
CA VAL A 179 -24.66 15.77 1.10
C VAL A 179 -23.63 15.26 0.09
N VAL A 180 -23.13 16.17 -0.76
CA VAL A 180 -22.02 15.87 -1.65
C VAL A 180 -20.73 16.21 -0.93
N VAL A 181 -19.85 15.24 -0.81
CA VAL A 181 -18.51 15.43 -0.26
C VAL A 181 -17.55 15.19 -1.41
N ALA A 182 -16.83 16.23 -1.80
CA ALA A 182 -15.72 16.10 -2.73
C ALA A 182 -14.47 15.73 -1.95
N ASP A 183 -13.94 14.55 -2.21
CA ASP A 183 -12.60 14.17 -1.79
C ASP A 183 -11.64 14.58 -2.89
N SER A 184 -11.17 15.83 -2.79
CA SER A 184 -10.32 16.45 -3.82
C SER A 184 -8.84 16.15 -3.64
N ALA A 185 -8.47 15.41 -2.62
CA ALA A 185 -7.10 15.41 -2.11
C ALA A 185 -6.08 14.68 -2.99
N GLU A 186 -6.49 14.01 -4.07
CA GLU A 186 -5.55 13.06 -4.67
C GLU A 186 -5.54 12.97 -6.20
N TRP A 187 -5.94 14.02 -6.90
CA TRP A 187 -5.89 13.99 -8.35
C TRP A 187 -4.47 14.26 -8.87
N LEU A 188 -4.05 13.43 -9.82
CA LEU A 188 -2.81 13.69 -10.55
C LEU A 188 -2.94 15.04 -11.28
N PRO A 189 -1.97 15.94 -11.15
CA PRO A 189 -1.96 17.12 -11.99
C PRO A 189 -1.93 16.69 -13.46
N ALA A 190 -2.60 17.46 -14.31
CA ALA A 190 -2.37 17.38 -15.75
C ALA A 190 -0.87 17.50 -15.99
N THR A 191 -0.33 16.73 -16.91
CA THR A 191 1.10 16.76 -17.29
C THR A 191 1.39 17.84 -18.24
#